data_fd4c6b8d96cf2bd63c606470ace60405
#
_entry.id   fd4c6b8d96cf2bd63c606470ace60405
#
_cell.length_a   1.000
_cell.length_b   1.000
_cell.length_c   1.000
_cell.angle_alpha   90.00
_cell.angle_beta   90.00
_cell.angle_gamma   90.00
#
_symmetry.space_group_name_H-M   'P 1'
#
loop_
_entity.id
_entity.type
_entity.pdbx_description
1 polymer ?
#
loop_
_entity_poly.entity_id
_entity_poly.type
_entity_poly.pdbx_seq_one_letter_code
_entity_poly.pdbx_strand_id
1 'polypeptide(L)'
;PMLCHEIREKIISAVSDNGGHLASNLGVVELTVALHRVFDVPNDAIVWDVGHQSYAHKILTGRKDDISGLRTKDGISGYPKRSESKYDAFDVGHASTSISAALGIAQSKRLHKRDDHVIAVIGDGAYEGLNNAGRYTRNCYKNFIVILNDNKMSISRNVGSMSRYLTSIRTEPSYLQAKGNVEKALDHLPVIGAPMYRVVKKSKKI
;
A
#
# COMPACT_ATOMS: atom_id res chain seq x y z
N PRO A 1 -4.89 -16.79 -0.07
CA PRO A 1 -5.72 -16.68 -1.28
C PRO A 1 -7.19 -16.48 -0.92
N MET A 2 -7.77 -17.29 -0.02
CA MET A 2 -9.18 -17.23 0.37
C MET A 2 -9.56 -15.89 1.00
N LEU A 3 -8.83 -15.43 2.01
CA LEU A 3 -9.05 -14.13 2.66
C LEU A 3 -9.04 -12.95 1.67
N CYS A 4 -8.08 -12.92 0.72
CA CYS A 4 -8.04 -11.85 -0.29
C CYS A 4 -9.28 -11.87 -1.20
N HIS A 5 -9.81 -13.06 -1.49
CA HIS A 5 -11.05 -13.19 -2.28
C HIS A 5 -12.25 -12.66 -1.50
N GLU A 6 -12.40 -13.05 -0.23
CA GLU A 6 -13.48 -12.56 0.64
C GLU A 6 -13.45 -11.03 0.82
N ILE A 7 -12.24 -10.45 0.98
CA ILE A 7 -12.07 -8.99 1.05
C ILE A 7 -12.52 -8.33 -0.26
N ARG A 8 -12.16 -8.89 -1.43
CA ARG A 8 -12.59 -8.36 -2.72
C ARG A 8 -14.10 -8.36 -2.89
N GLU A 9 -14.75 -9.47 -2.57
CA GLU A 9 -16.21 -9.59 -2.66
C GLU A 9 -16.91 -8.52 -1.81
N LYS A 10 -16.45 -8.30 -0.57
CA LYS A 10 -16.99 -7.25 0.29
C LYS A 10 -16.76 -5.85 -0.27
N ILE A 11 -15.57 -5.56 -0.81
CA ILE A 11 -15.27 -4.27 -1.43
C ILE A 11 -16.15 -4.04 -2.67
N ILE A 12 -16.30 -5.05 -3.52
CA ILE A 12 -17.14 -4.97 -4.73
C ILE A 12 -18.59 -4.68 -4.33
N SER A 13 -19.14 -5.42 -3.37
CA SER A 13 -20.50 -5.18 -2.89
C SER A 13 -20.67 -3.76 -2.36
N ALA A 14 -19.86 -3.33 -1.41
CA ALA A 14 -19.98 -2.02 -0.80
C ALA A 14 -19.83 -0.86 -1.82
N VAL A 15 -18.90 -0.99 -2.76
CA VAL A 15 -18.67 0.04 -3.80
C VAL A 15 -19.79 0.02 -4.84
N SER A 16 -20.39 -1.13 -5.15
CA SER A 16 -21.55 -1.20 -6.05
C SER A 16 -22.76 -0.47 -5.48
N ASP A 17 -22.96 -0.54 -4.16
CA ASP A 17 -24.10 0.08 -3.50
C ASP A 17 -23.89 1.58 -3.24
N ASN A 18 -22.70 1.98 -2.77
CA ASN A 18 -22.44 3.31 -2.25
C ASN A 18 -21.49 4.15 -3.12
N GLY A 19 -20.93 3.58 -4.18
CA GLY A 19 -19.87 4.17 -4.97
C GLY A 19 -18.52 4.15 -4.22
N GLY A 20 -17.45 4.48 -4.92
CA GLY A 20 -16.11 4.49 -4.34
C GLY A 20 -14.99 4.18 -5.34
N HIS A 21 -13.78 3.95 -4.83
CA HIS A 21 -12.59 3.72 -5.64
C HIS A 21 -12.32 2.21 -5.80
N LEU A 22 -13.03 1.54 -6.71
CA LEU A 22 -12.97 0.09 -6.86
C LEU A 22 -11.58 -0.39 -7.30
N ALA A 23 -11.09 0.09 -8.44
CA ALA A 23 -9.84 -0.40 -9.04
C ALA A 23 -8.62 -0.22 -8.12
N SER A 24 -8.51 0.95 -7.47
CA SER A 24 -7.42 1.26 -6.54
C SER A 24 -7.41 0.32 -5.34
N ASN A 25 -8.58 -0.08 -4.85
CA ASN A 25 -8.70 -1.00 -3.71
C ASN A 25 -8.43 -2.45 -4.11
N LEU A 26 -8.98 -2.91 -5.22
CA LEU A 26 -8.74 -4.28 -5.70
C LEU A 26 -7.26 -4.53 -6.02
N GLY A 27 -6.53 -3.50 -6.47
CA GLY A 27 -5.11 -3.57 -6.79
C GLY A 27 -4.17 -3.72 -5.59
N VAL A 28 -4.63 -3.45 -4.37
CA VAL A 28 -3.80 -3.46 -3.15
C VAL A 28 -4.23 -4.47 -2.09
N VAL A 29 -5.19 -5.35 -2.38
CA VAL A 29 -5.71 -6.31 -1.38
C VAL A 29 -4.59 -7.21 -0.86
N GLU A 30 -3.81 -7.84 -1.72
CA GLU A 30 -2.70 -8.71 -1.34
C GLU A 30 -1.61 -7.94 -0.59
N LEU A 31 -1.27 -6.75 -1.06
CA LEU A 31 -0.30 -5.89 -0.38
C LEU A 31 -0.77 -5.56 1.03
N THR A 32 -2.04 -5.17 1.19
CA THR A 32 -2.61 -4.81 2.49
C THR A 32 -2.61 -6.01 3.44
N VAL A 33 -3.04 -7.19 2.97
CA VAL A 33 -3.00 -8.43 3.77
C VAL A 33 -1.58 -8.79 4.17
N ALA A 34 -0.60 -8.64 3.27
CA ALA A 34 0.81 -8.91 3.56
C ALA A 34 1.36 -7.95 4.63
N LEU A 35 1.05 -6.65 4.52
CA LEU A 35 1.45 -5.65 5.51
C LEU A 35 0.89 -5.97 6.90
N HIS A 36 -0.40 -6.28 7.01
CA HIS A 36 -1.02 -6.65 8.28
C HIS A 36 -0.56 -8.00 8.85
N ARG A 37 0.07 -8.83 8.02
CA ARG A 37 0.66 -10.09 8.48
C ARG A 37 2.08 -9.92 8.99
N VAL A 38 2.82 -8.95 8.47
CA VAL A 38 4.24 -8.72 8.78
C VAL A 38 4.41 -7.70 9.89
N PHE A 39 3.61 -6.66 9.90
CA PHE A 39 3.71 -5.54 10.82
C PHE A 39 2.65 -5.58 11.92
N ASP A 40 3.04 -5.20 13.13
CA ASP A 40 2.17 -5.17 14.31
C ASP A 40 1.42 -3.83 14.41
N VAL A 41 0.39 -3.66 13.58
CA VAL A 41 -0.45 -2.45 13.57
C VAL A 41 -1.44 -2.50 14.77
N PRO A 42 -1.57 -1.45 15.60
CA PRO A 42 -1.18 -0.07 15.38
C PRO A 42 0.20 0.34 15.94
N ASN A 43 0.96 -0.58 16.54
CA ASN A 43 2.30 -0.25 17.03
C ASN A 43 3.18 0.17 15.84
N ASP A 44 3.24 -0.63 14.78
CA ASP A 44 3.72 -0.18 13.49
C ASP A 44 2.66 0.70 12.81
N ALA A 45 3.06 1.80 12.20
CA ALA A 45 2.14 2.75 11.59
C ALA A 45 2.11 2.60 10.07
N ILE A 46 0.93 2.47 9.48
CA ILE A 46 0.74 2.49 8.03
C ILE A 46 0.06 3.80 7.63
N VAL A 47 0.70 4.58 6.78
CA VAL A 47 0.18 5.83 6.23
C VAL A 47 -0.09 5.64 4.74
N TRP A 48 -1.35 5.79 4.34
CA TRP A 48 -1.81 5.64 2.97
C TRP A 48 -1.79 7.00 2.26
N ASP A 49 -1.15 7.10 1.11
CA ASP A 49 -1.21 8.34 0.33
C ASP A 49 -2.60 8.54 -0.28
N VAL A 50 -3.17 9.73 -0.17
CA VAL A 50 -4.59 10.00 -0.42
C VAL A 50 -5.51 9.17 0.48
N GLY A 51 -5.30 7.87 0.59
CA GLY A 51 -6.07 6.93 1.41
C GLY A 51 -7.29 6.31 0.73
N HIS A 52 -7.52 6.61 -0.55
CA HIS A 52 -8.65 6.06 -1.32
C HIS A 52 -8.55 4.54 -1.57
N GLN A 53 -7.39 3.94 -1.34
CA GLN A 53 -7.08 2.50 -1.47
C GLN A 53 -7.07 1.75 -0.13
N SER A 54 -7.72 2.27 0.91
CA SER A 54 -7.62 1.74 2.28
C SER A 54 -8.77 0.83 2.71
N TYR A 55 -9.67 0.40 1.81
CA TYR A 55 -10.85 -0.38 2.22
C TYR A 55 -10.47 -1.76 2.79
N ALA A 56 -9.49 -2.44 2.20
CA ALA A 56 -8.96 -3.68 2.76
C ALA A 56 -8.36 -3.48 4.16
N HIS A 57 -7.66 -2.36 4.40
CA HIS A 57 -7.16 -1.98 5.72
C HIS A 57 -8.30 -1.80 6.73
N LYS A 58 -9.38 -1.12 6.35
CA LYS A 58 -10.56 -0.95 7.22
C LYS A 58 -11.19 -2.30 7.57
N ILE A 59 -11.36 -3.19 6.61
CA ILE A 59 -11.90 -4.54 6.83
C ILE A 59 -11.04 -5.33 7.81
N LEU A 60 -9.71 -5.32 7.64
CA LEU A 60 -8.76 -6.05 8.48
C LEU A 60 -8.63 -5.47 9.90
N THR A 61 -8.99 -4.22 10.08
CA THR A 61 -8.89 -3.50 11.36
C THR A 61 -10.23 -3.36 12.10
N GLY A 62 -11.13 -4.30 11.90
CA GLY A 62 -12.35 -4.46 12.69
C GLY A 62 -13.60 -3.78 12.12
N ARG A 63 -13.51 -3.09 10.97
CA ARG A 63 -14.64 -2.39 10.32
C ARG A 63 -15.27 -3.23 9.20
N LYS A 64 -15.16 -4.56 9.30
CA LYS A 64 -15.68 -5.50 8.30
C LYS A 64 -17.19 -5.40 8.10
N ASP A 65 -17.91 -5.20 9.18
CA ASP A 65 -19.38 -5.15 9.14
C ASP A 65 -19.88 -3.74 8.82
N ASP A 66 -19.09 -2.72 9.16
CA ASP A 66 -19.38 -1.32 8.84
C ASP A 66 -19.13 -0.97 7.37
N ILE A 67 -18.46 -1.83 6.61
CA ILE A 67 -18.07 -1.55 5.22
C ILE A 67 -19.27 -1.35 4.30
N SER A 68 -20.44 -1.91 4.61
CA SER A 68 -21.69 -1.68 3.91
C SER A 68 -22.17 -0.23 3.99
N GLY A 69 -21.78 0.50 5.04
CA GLY A 69 -22.04 1.94 5.20
C GLY A 69 -20.90 2.83 4.66
N LEU A 70 -20.00 2.31 3.86
CA LEU A 70 -18.88 3.06 3.31
C LEU A 70 -19.35 4.33 2.56
N ARG A 71 -18.79 5.50 2.92
CA ARG A 71 -19.09 6.80 2.31
C ARG A 71 -20.53 7.30 2.48
N THR A 72 -21.34 6.66 3.28
CA THR A 72 -22.66 7.17 3.63
C THR A 72 -22.56 8.18 4.78
N LYS A 73 -23.64 8.97 4.99
CA LYS A 73 -23.67 10.05 5.98
C LYS A 73 -23.37 9.56 7.41
N ASP A 74 -23.91 8.41 7.77
CA ASP A 74 -23.80 7.84 9.12
C ASP A 74 -22.89 6.60 9.15
N GLY A 75 -22.15 6.36 8.06
CA GLY A 75 -21.24 5.24 7.90
C GLY A 75 -19.77 5.65 7.99
N ILE A 76 -18.89 4.72 7.63
CA ILE A 76 -17.46 4.95 7.66
C ILE A 76 -16.96 5.76 6.45
N SER A 77 -15.92 6.55 6.67
CA SER A 77 -15.27 7.36 5.63
C SER A 77 -14.63 6.48 4.54
N GLY A 78 -14.59 6.98 3.32
CA GLY A 78 -13.81 6.40 2.23
C GLY A 78 -12.29 6.56 2.38
N TYR A 79 -11.83 7.23 3.44
CA TYR A 79 -10.43 7.50 3.75
C TYR A 79 -10.12 7.13 5.20
N PRO A 80 -8.86 6.80 5.54
CA PRO A 80 -8.45 6.64 6.94
C PRO A 80 -8.76 7.87 7.78
N LYS A 81 -9.31 7.64 8.98
CA LYS A 81 -9.59 8.67 9.97
C LYS A 81 -9.27 8.18 11.38
N ARG A 82 -8.46 8.92 12.11
CA ARG A 82 -8.09 8.59 13.51
C ARG A 82 -9.29 8.58 14.45
N SER A 83 -10.33 9.34 14.12
CA SER A 83 -11.59 9.32 14.88
C SER A 83 -12.40 8.03 14.70
N GLU A 84 -12.18 7.27 13.62
CA GLU A 84 -12.86 5.99 13.39
C GLU A 84 -12.09 4.81 14.02
N SER A 85 -10.77 4.85 14.00
CA SER A 85 -9.97 3.71 14.42
C SER A 85 -8.56 4.12 14.85
N LYS A 86 -8.08 3.50 15.95
CA LYS A 86 -6.68 3.61 16.37
C LYS A 86 -5.67 3.05 15.35
N TYR A 87 -6.13 2.26 14.40
CA TYR A 87 -5.31 1.70 13.33
C TYR A 87 -5.06 2.67 12.18
N ASP A 88 -5.82 3.76 12.12
CA ASP A 88 -5.63 4.82 11.13
C ASP A 88 -4.60 5.81 11.67
N ALA A 89 -3.33 5.66 11.29
CA ALA A 89 -2.21 6.40 11.85
C ALA A 89 -2.24 7.91 11.52
N PHE A 90 -2.91 8.30 10.44
CA PHE A 90 -3.01 9.69 9.99
C PHE A 90 -4.29 9.93 9.19
N ASP A 91 -4.88 11.11 9.36
CA ASP A 91 -6.04 11.54 8.56
C ASP A 91 -5.54 11.99 7.18
N VAL A 92 -5.97 11.32 6.14
CA VAL A 92 -5.49 11.52 4.77
C VAL A 92 -6.62 11.94 3.84
N GLY A 93 -6.27 12.41 2.64
CA GLY A 93 -7.21 12.85 1.61
C GLY A 93 -6.50 13.55 0.46
N HIS A 94 -5.34 14.16 0.70
CA HIS A 94 -4.54 14.85 -0.31
C HIS A 94 -3.35 14.00 -0.76
N ALA A 95 -3.03 14.04 -2.04
CA ALA A 95 -1.87 13.35 -2.61
C ALA A 95 -0.55 13.95 -2.10
N SER A 96 0.49 13.14 -2.09
CA SER A 96 1.87 13.54 -1.79
C SER A 96 2.14 13.98 -0.33
N THR A 97 1.21 13.74 0.58
CA THR A 97 1.36 14.11 2.01
C THR A 97 1.87 12.97 2.89
N SER A 98 1.67 11.73 2.46
CA SER A 98 1.91 10.53 3.27
C SER A 98 3.37 10.34 3.70
N ILE A 99 4.33 10.62 2.81
CA ILE A 99 5.75 10.45 3.12
C ILE A 99 6.18 11.43 4.20
N SER A 100 5.76 12.69 4.11
CA SER A 100 6.07 13.71 5.12
C SER A 100 5.42 13.39 6.47
N ALA A 101 4.15 12.96 6.46
CA ALA A 101 3.45 12.54 7.67
C ALA A 101 4.10 11.31 8.30
N ALA A 102 4.40 10.28 7.52
CA ALA A 102 5.07 9.07 7.97
C ALA A 102 6.47 9.37 8.52
N LEU A 103 7.22 10.27 7.90
CA LEU A 103 8.52 10.72 8.40
C LEU A 103 8.40 11.41 9.77
N GLY A 104 7.38 12.26 9.94
CA GLY A 104 7.08 12.91 11.23
C GLY A 104 6.76 11.88 12.31
N ILE A 105 5.95 10.87 12.00
CA ILE A 105 5.64 9.77 12.92
C ILE A 105 6.90 8.98 13.26
N ALA A 106 7.74 8.64 12.27
CA ALA A 106 9.00 7.92 12.48
C ALA A 106 9.96 8.72 13.38
N GLN A 107 10.05 10.04 13.18
CA GLN A 107 10.85 10.92 14.03
C GLN A 107 10.32 10.94 15.46
N SER A 108 9.02 11.05 15.65
CA SER A 108 8.38 11.00 16.98
C SER A 108 8.68 9.68 17.69
N LYS A 109 8.51 8.54 17.01
CA LYS A 109 8.83 7.22 17.57
C LYS A 109 10.31 7.14 18.00
N ARG A 110 11.23 7.61 17.17
CA ARG A 110 12.65 7.65 17.49
C ARG A 110 12.95 8.49 18.74
N LEU A 111 12.35 9.67 18.86
CA LEU A 111 12.53 10.52 20.03
C LEU A 111 12.04 9.86 21.32
N HIS A 112 10.99 9.04 21.20
CA HIS A 112 10.46 8.22 22.30
C HIS A 112 11.18 6.86 22.46
N LYS A 113 12.30 6.64 21.76
CA LYS A 113 13.09 5.39 21.79
C LYS A 113 12.26 4.13 21.46
N ARG A 114 11.32 4.26 20.53
CA ARG A 114 10.51 3.15 20.02
C ARG A 114 11.11 2.63 18.72
N ASP A 115 11.14 1.31 18.57
CA ASP A 115 11.68 0.61 17.40
C ASP A 115 10.60 0.16 16.40
N ASP A 116 9.37 0.67 16.54
CA ASP A 116 8.28 0.33 15.63
C ASP A 116 8.54 0.89 14.22
N HIS A 117 8.00 0.20 13.24
CA HIS A 117 8.09 0.60 11.84
C HIS A 117 7.06 1.66 11.47
N VAL A 118 7.40 2.45 10.46
CA VAL A 118 6.48 3.38 9.83
C VAL A 118 6.52 3.17 8.33
N ILE A 119 5.39 2.83 7.75
CA ILE A 119 5.23 2.45 6.36
C ILE A 119 4.39 3.50 5.65
N ALA A 120 4.92 4.14 4.60
CA ALA A 120 4.15 4.97 3.69
C ALA A 120 3.82 4.15 2.43
N VAL A 121 2.52 3.99 2.14
CA VAL A 121 2.06 3.35 0.90
C VAL A 121 1.61 4.43 -0.06
N ILE A 122 2.30 4.54 -1.19
CA ILE A 122 2.10 5.59 -2.17
C ILE A 122 1.74 5.02 -3.54
N GLY A 123 0.93 5.76 -4.28
CA GLY A 123 0.68 5.51 -5.71
C GLY A 123 1.64 6.28 -6.62
N ASP A 124 1.50 6.06 -7.90
CA ASP A 124 2.29 6.73 -8.95
C ASP A 124 2.08 8.26 -9.02
N GLY A 125 0.94 8.77 -8.55
CA GLY A 125 0.65 10.22 -8.47
C GLY A 125 1.28 10.94 -7.26
N ALA A 126 1.96 10.23 -6.36
CA ALA A 126 2.49 10.80 -5.11
C ALA A 126 3.96 11.28 -5.18
N TYR A 127 4.51 11.42 -6.37
CA TYR A 127 5.94 11.70 -6.57
C TYR A 127 6.42 13.06 -6.07
N GLU A 128 5.56 14.05 -5.99
CA GLU A 128 5.95 15.38 -5.51
C GLU A 128 6.39 15.34 -4.04
N GLY A 129 5.79 14.46 -3.23
CA GLY A 129 6.19 14.24 -1.84
C GLY A 129 7.59 13.64 -1.67
N LEU A 130 8.08 12.85 -2.63
CA LEU A 130 9.42 12.27 -2.61
C LEU A 130 10.54 13.30 -2.66
N ASN A 131 10.37 14.38 -3.43
CA ASN A 131 11.37 15.43 -3.53
C ASN A 131 11.58 16.18 -2.21
N ASN A 132 10.51 16.37 -1.46
CA ASN A 132 10.57 17.05 -0.17
C ASN A 132 11.12 16.12 0.93
N ALA A 133 10.72 14.86 0.93
CA ALA A 133 11.19 13.87 1.89
C ALA A 133 12.66 13.47 1.67
N GLY A 134 13.10 13.38 0.42
CA GLY A 134 14.47 12.96 0.08
C GLY A 134 15.59 13.85 0.67
N ARG A 135 15.27 15.12 0.97
CA ARG A 135 16.19 16.02 1.67
C ARG A 135 16.37 15.68 3.15
N TYR A 136 15.36 15.08 3.76
CA TYR A 136 15.34 14.75 5.20
C TYR A 136 15.70 13.30 5.49
N THR A 137 15.66 12.41 4.48
CA THR A 137 15.97 10.98 4.64
C THR A 137 17.47 10.67 4.61
N ARG A 138 18.37 11.66 4.47
CA ARG A 138 19.83 11.45 4.51
C ARG A 138 20.33 10.76 5.79
N ASN A 139 19.54 10.81 6.86
CA ASN A 139 19.77 10.06 8.10
C ASN A 139 18.74 8.93 8.22
N CYS A 140 18.70 8.06 7.23
CA CYS A 140 17.73 6.98 7.08
C CYS A 140 17.38 6.32 8.42
N TYR A 141 16.14 6.47 8.81
CA TYR A 141 15.56 5.70 9.92
C TYR A 141 15.49 4.24 9.47
N LYS A 142 16.10 3.33 10.22
CA LYS A 142 16.10 1.88 9.94
C LYS A 142 14.68 1.32 9.75
N ASN A 143 13.70 1.93 10.42
CA ASN A 143 12.32 1.46 10.52
C ASN A 143 11.35 2.30 9.68
N PHE A 144 11.83 3.09 8.72
CA PHE A 144 10.99 3.86 7.80
C PHE A 144 11.00 3.23 6.41
N ILE A 145 9.81 2.86 5.92
CA ILE A 145 9.65 2.12 4.67
C ILE A 145 8.69 2.90 3.75
N VAL A 146 9.07 3.08 2.50
CA VAL A 146 8.18 3.62 1.48
C VAL A 146 7.88 2.53 0.46
N ILE A 147 6.61 2.23 0.27
CA ILE A 147 6.13 1.25 -0.71
C ILE A 147 5.46 1.99 -1.84
N LEU A 148 6.04 1.92 -3.03
CA LEU A 148 5.45 2.42 -4.26
C LEU A 148 4.59 1.32 -4.89
N ASN A 149 3.28 1.54 -4.95
CA ASN A 149 2.34 0.72 -5.68
C ASN A 149 2.05 1.39 -7.03
N ASP A 150 2.67 0.90 -8.09
CA ASP A 150 2.45 1.35 -9.46
C ASP A 150 1.82 0.21 -10.26
N ASN A 151 0.52 0.30 -10.48
CA ASN A 151 -0.28 -0.63 -11.29
C ASN A 151 -0.51 -0.12 -12.73
N LYS A 152 0.22 0.92 -13.16
CA LYS A 152 0.12 1.54 -14.50
C LYS A 152 -1.28 2.08 -14.84
N MET A 153 -2.13 2.28 -13.85
CA MET A 153 -3.48 2.82 -13.98
C MET A 153 -3.47 4.27 -13.52
N SER A 154 -3.13 5.19 -14.41
CA SER A 154 -3.29 6.64 -14.18
C SER A 154 -4.33 7.22 -15.14
N ILE A 155 -5.00 8.29 -14.70
CA ILE A 155 -6.02 9.02 -15.49
C ILE A 155 -5.39 9.68 -16.73
N SER A 156 -4.09 9.94 -16.68
CA SER A 156 -3.28 10.45 -17.81
C SER A 156 -1.96 9.70 -17.89
N ARG A 157 -1.32 9.70 -19.05
CA ARG A 157 0.03 9.12 -19.20
C ARG A 157 0.99 9.83 -18.26
N ASN A 158 1.66 9.07 -17.40
CA ASN A 158 2.72 9.56 -16.54
C ASN A 158 3.89 10.03 -17.41
N VAL A 159 3.93 11.33 -17.69
CA VAL A 159 5.00 12.00 -18.41
C VAL A 159 5.88 12.73 -17.41
N GLY A 160 7.05 12.16 -17.11
CA GLY A 160 7.99 12.80 -16.21
C GLY A 160 9.31 12.05 -16.09
N SER A 161 10.30 12.73 -15.51
CA SER A 161 11.63 12.15 -15.27
C SER A 161 11.57 10.89 -14.39
N MET A 162 10.65 10.84 -13.43
CA MET A 162 10.50 9.71 -12.53
C MET A 162 9.89 8.48 -13.22
N SER A 163 8.90 8.66 -14.09
CA SER A 163 8.36 7.55 -14.90
C SER A 163 9.45 6.96 -15.80
N ARG A 164 10.30 7.79 -16.39
CA ARG A 164 11.49 7.35 -17.14
C ARG A 164 12.51 6.66 -16.25
N TYR A 165 12.77 7.19 -15.05
CA TYR A 165 13.69 6.59 -14.09
C TYR A 165 13.20 5.21 -13.62
N LEU A 166 11.93 5.06 -13.26
CA LEU A 166 11.36 3.74 -12.90
C LEU A 166 11.37 2.77 -14.06
N THR A 167 11.12 3.25 -15.28
CA THR A 167 11.26 2.42 -16.49
C THR A 167 12.71 1.98 -16.67
N SER A 168 13.69 2.87 -16.48
CA SER A 168 15.11 2.51 -16.58
C SER A 168 15.51 1.46 -15.54
N ILE A 169 15.09 1.60 -14.27
CA ILE A 169 15.33 0.57 -13.25
C ILE A 169 14.72 -0.77 -13.64
N ARG A 170 13.49 -0.78 -14.17
CA ARG A 170 12.80 -2.01 -14.59
C ARG A 170 13.47 -2.71 -15.77
N THR A 171 14.15 -1.95 -16.62
CA THR A 171 14.88 -2.46 -17.80
C THR A 171 16.35 -2.72 -17.50
N GLU A 172 16.84 -2.34 -16.33
CA GLU A 172 18.23 -2.58 -15.90
C GLU A 172 18.55 -4.08 -15.89
N PRO A 173 19.64 -4.52 -16.52
CA PRO A 173 20.03 -5.94 -16.55
C PRO A 173 20.17 -6.55 -15.14
N SER A 174 20.69 -5.80 -14.19
CA SER A 174 20.84 -6.18 -12.77
C SER A 174 19.47 -6.49 -12.12
N TYR A 175 18.46 -5.67 -12.36
CA TYR A 175 17.10 -5.90 -11.87
C TYR A 175 16.46 -7.14 -12.53
N LEU A 176 16.63 -7.31 -13.84
CA LEU A 176 16.11 -8.47 -14.56
C LEU A 176 16.77 -9.77 -14.12
N GLN A 177 18.08 -9.76 -13.84
CA GLN A 177 18.79 -10.90 -13.26
C GLN A 177 18.32 -11.22 -11.84
N ALA A 178 18.22 -10.23 -10.97
CA ALA A 178 17.71 -10.41 -9.60
C ALA A 178 16.30 -10.99 -9.61
N LYS A 179 15.41 -10.47 -10.46
CA LYS A 179 14.07 -10.99 -10.65
C LYS A 179 14.07 -12.44 -11.15
N GLY A 180 14.91 -12.76 -12.14
CA GLY A 180 15.07 -14.13 -12.65
C GLY A 180 15.60 -15.10 -11.59
N ASN A 181 16.51 -14.64 -10.72
CA ASN A 181 17.03 -15.45 -9.62
C ASN A 181 15.95 -15.73 -8.55
N VAL A 182 15.12 -14.73 -8.22
CA VAL A 182 13.98 -14.92 -7.30
C VAL A 182 12.94 -15.86 -7.92
N GLU A 183 12.63 -15.72 -9.19
CA GLU A 183 11.70 -16.63 -9.89
C GLU A 183 12.25 -18.09 -9.89
N LYS A 184 13.54 -18.28 -10.15
CA LYS A 184 14.19 -19.59 -10.06
C LYS A 184 14.23 -20.16 -8.64
N ALA A 185 14.52 -19.32 -7.63
CA ALA A 185 14.50 -19.75 -6.23
C ALA A 185 13.11 -20.20 -5.79
N LEU A 186 12.05 -19.52 -6.23
CA LEU A 186 10.67 -19.89 -5.97
C LEU A 186 10.28 -21.21 -6.66
N ASP A 187 10.77 -21.47 -7.87
CA ASP A 187 10.53 -22.73 -8.57
C ASP A 187 11.19 -23.96 -7.89
N HIS A 188 12.27 -23.75 -7.14
CA HIS A 188 12.99 -24.82 -6.42
C HIS A 188 12.42 -25.11 -5.02
N LEU A 189 11.39 -24.42 -4.56
CA LEU A 189 10.73 -24.71 -3.27
C LEU A 189 9.70 -25.86 -3.46
N PRO A 190 9.94 -27.05 -2.87
CA PRO A 190 9.24 -28.28 -3.25
C PRO A 190 7.75 -28.39 -2.88
N VAL A 191 7.23 -27.47 -2.06
CA VAL A 191 5.82 -27.52 -1.60
C VAL A 191 5.04 -26.25 -1.92
N ILE A 192 5.69 -25.12 -2.05
CA ILE A 192 5.05 -23.78 -2.15
C ILE A 192 5.38 -23.07 -3.46
N GLY A 193 6.46 -23.45 -4.14
CA GLY A 193 7.02 -22.73 -5.28
C GLY A 193 6.12 -22.72 -6.52
N ALA A 194 5.64 -23.86 -6.96
CA ALA A 194 4.85 -23.98 -8.19
C ALA A 194 3.47 -23.29 -8.11
N PRO A 195 2.68 -23.39 -7.02
CA PRO A 195 1.44 -22.63 -6.88
C PRO A 195 1.69 -21.12 -6.80
N MET A 196 2.73 -20.70 -6.10
CA MET A 196 3.06 -19.29 -5.91
C MET A 196 3.57 -18.63 -7.20
N TYR A 197 4.37 -19.35 -8.00
CA TYR A 197 4.80 -18.91 -9.32
C TYR A 197 3.64 -18.72 -10.28
N ARG A 198 2.65 -19.64 -10.29
CA ARG A 198 1.45 -19.51 -11.13
C ARG A 198 0.60 -18.29 -10.74
N VAL A 199 0.47 -17.99 -9.46
CA VAL A 199 -0.25 -16.80 -8.96
C VAL A 199 0.46 -15.52 -9.42
N VAL A 200 1.77 -15.43 -9.25
CA VAL A 200 2.58 -14.27 -9.69
C VAL A 200 2.53 -14.11 -11.21
N LYS A 201 2.57 -15.18 -11.97
CA LYS A 201 2.50 -15.15 -13.44
C LYS A 201 1.10 -14.78 -13.97
N LYS A 202 0.05 -15.19 -13.26
CA LYS A 202 -1.34 -14.88 -13.62
C LYS A 202 -1.71 -13.43 -13.30
N SER A 203 -1.18 -12.85 -12.23
CA SER A 203 -1.37 -11.42 -11.89
C SER A 203 -0.67 -10.45 -12.87
N LYS A 204 0.26 -10.95 -13.70
CA LYS A 204 0.94 -10.13 -14.74
C LYS A 204 0.19 -10.09 -16.09
N LYS A 205 -0.90 -10.83 -16.25
CA LYS A 205 -1.67 -10.93 -17.52
C LYS A 205 -3.00 -10.15 -17.48
N ILE A 206 -3.25 -9.37 -16.42
CA ILE A 206 -4.41 -8.49 -16.30
C ILE A 206 -3.89 -7.01 -16.38
#